data_683c9c6c29515e4198e544df862067cd
#
_entry.id   683c9c6c29515e4198e544df862067cd
#
_cell.length_a   1.000
_cell.length_b   1.000
_cell.length_c   1.000
_cell.angle_alpha   90.00
_cell.angle_beta   90.00
_cell.angle_gamma   90.00
#
_symmetry.space_group_name_H-M   'P 1'
#
loop_
_entity.id
_entity.type
_entity.pdbx_description
1 polymer ?
#
loop_
_entity_poly.entity_id
_entity_poly.type
_entity_poly.pdbx_seq_one_letter_code
_entity_poly.pdbx_strand_id
1 'polypeptide(L)'
;MPREVKYGIFGGVIVVLLVLLFWNGYTVDTGEVAIISNFGKVSKIETEGLHFKIPFVQSRKYIETREKTYIFGKTDEMDTTLEVSTKDMQSIKLEFTVQASITDPLKLYTAFQSKYEQRFIRPRVKEIVQATISRYTIEEFVNKRAEISKLIFEDLKDDFAIYGISVSNVSLVNHDFSDDYERAIEKKKVAEQEVETAKAHQQKLLVEQENRVKLAEYELKEKELKAKANAIESNSLSPQLLRKMAIEKWDGHLPKVQGNGSNTFINLE
;
A
#
# COMPACT_ATOMS: atom_id res chain seq x y z
N MET A 1 41.62 -16.40 -75.51
CA MET A 1 41.86 -16.95 -74.20
C MET A 1 41.70 -18.46 -74.28
N PRO A 2 42.66 -19.26 -73.82
CA PRO A 2 42.55 -20.71 -73.83
C PRO A 2 41.35 -21.14 -72.93
N ARG A 3 40.72 -22.25 -73.33
CA ARG A 3 39.49 -22.77 -72.70
C ARG A 3 39.70 -23.08 -71.21
N GLU A 4 40.85 -23.53 -70.83
CA GLU A 4 41.31 -23.82 -69.46
C GLU A 4 41.27 -22.59 -68.55
N VAL A 5 41.64 -21.41 -69.03
CA VAL A 5 41.64 -20.15 -68.26
C VAL A 5 40.20 -19.67 -68.00
N LYS A 6 39.27 -19.90 -68.93
CA LYS A 6 37.85 -19.60 -68.73
C LYS A 6 37.21 -20.46 -67.66
N TYR A 7 37.54 -21.77 -67.59
CA TYR A 7 37.01 -22.65 -66.54
C TYR A 7 37.64 -22.34 -65.20
N GLY A 8 38.89 -21.95 -65.11
CA GLY A 8 39.57 -21.52 -63.87
C GLY A 8 38.94 -20.22 -63.33
N ILE A 9 38.65 -19.22 -64.13
CA ILE A 9 38.01 -17.99 -63.73
C ILE A 9 36.58 -18.28 -63.28
N PHE A 10 35.82 -19.13 -64.00
CA PHE A 10 34.45 -19.49 -63.63
C PHE A 10 34.41 -20.26 -62.30
N GLY A 11 35.31 -21.21 -62.09
CA GLY A 11 35.48 -21.92 -60.83
C GLY A 11 35.81 -20.97 -59.67
N GLY A 12 36.75 -20.03 -59.90
CA GLY A 12 37.10 -19.01 -58.89
C GLY A 12 35.92 -18.11 -58.51
N VAL A 13 35.10 -17.68 -59.47
CA VAL A 13 33.89 -16.87 -59.22
C VAL A 13 32.86 -17.64 -58.42
N ILE A 14 32.68 -18.95 -58.71
CA ILE A 14 31.73 -19.78 -57.93
C ILE A 14 32.22 -19.93 -56.50
N VAL A 15 33.52 -20.19 -56.28
CA VAL A 15 34.06 -20.29 -54.91
C VAL A 15 33.88 -18.97 -54.13
N VAL A 16 34.13 -17.82 -54.76
CA VAL A 16 33.91 -16.50 -54.16
C VAL A 16 32.44 -16.28 -53.81
N LEU A 17 31.52 -16.65 -54.73
CA LEU A 17 30.11 -16.59 -54.48
C LEU A 17 29.67 -17.49 -53.32
N LEU A 18 30.17 -18.72 -53.24
CA LEU A 18 29.88 -19.64 -52.16
C LEU A 18 30.44 -19.11 -50.82
N VAL A 19 31.66 -18.59 -50.80
CA VAL A 19 32.23 -17.97 -49.57
C VAL A 19 31.41 -16.76 -49.14
N LEU A 20 30.98 -15.90 -50.03
CA LEU A 20 30.10 -14.76 -49.74
C LEU A 20 28.75 -15.20 -49.19
N LEU A 21 28.19 -16.29 -49.70
CA LEU A 21 26.91 -16.83 -49.26
C LEU A 21 26.98 -17.43 -47.86
N PHE A 22 28.04 -18.24 -47.55
CA PHE A 22 28.23 -18.83 -46.24
C PHE A 22 28.69 -17.81 -45.18
N TRP A 23 29.40 -16.76 -45.52
CA TRP A 23 29.90 -15.74 -44.60
C TRP A 23 28.79 -14.81 -44.10
N ASN A 24 27.61 -14.80 -44.71
CA ASN A 24 26.48 -13.93 -44.34
C ASN A 24 25.34 -14.64 -43.67
N GLY A 25 25.58 -15.86 -43.15
CA GLY A 25 24.67 -16.54 -42.26
C GLY A 25 24.62 -15.86 -40.88
N TYR A 26 23.45 -15.83 -40.27
CA TYR A 26 23.25 -15.38 -38.89
C TYR A 26 22.11 -16.15 -38.24
N THR A 27 22.18 -16.24 -36.92
CA THR A 27 21.13 -16.88 -36.11
C THR A 27 20.28 -15.81 -35.44
N VAL A 28 19.02 -16.12 -35.28
CA VAL A 28 18.07 -15.39 -34.46
C VAL A 28 17.70 -16.30 -33.30
N ASP A 29 17.91 -15.83 -32.08
CA ASP A 29 17.65 -16.60 -30.88
C ASP A 29 16.15 -16.65 -30.56
N THR A 30 15.71 -17.68 -29.82
CA THR A 30 14.35 -17.81 -29.34
C THR A 30 13.96 -16.61 -28.49
N GLY A 31 12.83 -15.98 -28.81
CA GLY A 31 12.35 -14.77 -28.11
C GLY A 31 12.93 -13.47 -28.65
N GLU A 32 13.63 -13.53 -29.80
CA GLU A 32 14.05 -12.37 -30.57
C GLU A 32 13.51 -12.46 -31.98
N VAL A 33 13.44 -11.34 -32.65
CA VAL A 33 13.17 -11.24 -34.08
C VAL A 33 14.18 -10.33 -34.76
N ALA A 34 14.56 -10.69 -35.98
CA ALA A 34 15.42 -9.87 -36.81
C ALA A 34 14.60 -9.08 -37.82
N ILE A 35 14.67 -7.77 -37.77
CA ILE A 35 14.10 -6.89 -38.76
C ILE A 35 15.14 -6.64 -39.86
N ILE A 36 14.81 -7.04 -41.06
CA ILE A 36 15.66 -6.87 -42.23
C ILE A 36 15.21 -5.65 -43.02
N SER A 37 16.16 -4.76 -43.28
CA SER A 37 15.92 -3.56 -44.06
C SER A 37 16.81 -3.57 -45.32
N ASN A 38 16.22 -3.34 -46.49
CA ASN A 38 16.92 -3.15 -47.76
C ASN A 38 17.15 -1.66 -47.99
N PHE A 39 18.39 -1.21 -47.99
CA PHE A 39 18.74 0.21 -48.13
C PHE A 39 17.93 1.13 -47.21
N GLY A 40 17.69 0.69 -45.98
CA GLY A 40 16.92 1.47 -44.98
C GLY A 40 15.41 1.24 -44.99
N LYS A 41 14.83 0.62 -46.02
CA LYS A 41 13.41 0.27 -46.03
C LYS A 41 13.20 -1.11 -45.43
N VAL A 42 12.33 -1.21 -44.40
CA VAL A 42 11.96 -2.51 -43.81
C VAL A 42 11.36 -3.41 -44.89
N SER A 43 11.92 -4.60 -45.05
CA SER A 43 11.56 -5.58 -46.05
C SER A 43 10.84 -6.79 -45.48
N LYS A 44 11.38 -7.38 -44.43
CA LYS A 44 10.83 -8.59 -43.76
C LYS A 44 11.23 -8.66 -42.33
N ILE A 45 10.50 -9.49 -41.56
CA ILE A 45 10.85 -9.94 -40.25
C ILE A 45 11.24 -11.41 -40.33
N GLU A 46 12.30 -11.80 -39.66
CA GLU A 46 12.74 -13.18 -39.53
C GLU A 46 12.65 -13.58 -38.06
N THR A 47 12.00 -14.72 -37.84
CA THR A 47 11.85 -15.34 -36.55
C THR A 47 13.08 -16.16 -36.19
N GLU A 48 13.06 -16.87 -35.08
CA GLU A 48 14.12 -17.76 -34.61
C GLU A 48 14.62 -18.71 -35.70
N GLY A 49 15.93 -18.98 -35.68
CA GLY A 49 16.57 -19.91 -36.62
C GLY A 49 17.76 -19.32 -37.38
N LEU A 50 18.24 -20.09 -38.35
CA LEU A 50 19.37 -19.71 -39.21
C LEU A 50 18.85 -18.99 -40.45
N HIS A 51 19.34 -17.80 -40.71
CA HIS A 51 18.97 -16.94 -41.84
C HIS A 51 20.21 -16.46 -42.57
N PHE A 52 20.02 -16.02 -43.82
CA PHE A 52 21.07 -15.46 -44.63
C PHE A 52 20.67 -14.07 -45.09
N LYS A 53 21.60 -13.12 -45.07
CA LYS A 53 21.38 -11.77 -45.57
C LYS A 53 22.25 -11.50 -46.81
N ILE A 54 21.77 -10.60 -47.70
CA ILE A 54 22.54 -10.11 -48.83
C ILE A 54 23.49 -9.02 -48.30
N PRO A 55 24.84 -9.24 -48.43
CA PRO A 55 25.82 -8.26 -48.00
C PRO A 55 25.62 -6.93 -48.76
N PHE A 56 25.94 -5.83 -48.11
CA PHE A 56 25.87 -4.45 -48.64
C PHE A 56 24.47 -3.93 -48.92
N VAL A 57 23.46 -4.79 -49.17
CA VAL A 57 22.08 -4.42 -49.49
C VAL A 57 21.20 -4.46 -48.22
N GLN A 58 21.40 -5.49 -47.41
CA GLN A 58 20.55 -5.77 -46.23
C GLN A 58 21.25 -5.42 -44.92
N SER A 59 20.55 -4.64 -44.10
CA SER A 59 20.90 -4.43 -42.70
C SER A 59 19.91 -5.19 -41.81
N ARG A 60 20.38 -5.62 -40.65
CA ARG A 60 19.57 -6.32 -39.65
C ARG A 60 19.57 -5.57 -38.33
N LYS A 61 18.43 -5.63 -37.61
CA LYS A 61 18.28 -5.17 -36.23
C LYS A 61 17.48 -6.20 -35.46
N TYR A 62 17.96 -6.56 -34.27
CA TYR A 62 17.24 -7.47 -33.38
C TYR A 62 16.31 -6.69 -32.46
N ILE A 63 15.15 -7.26 -32.24
CA ILE A 63 14.17 -6.80 -31.23
C ILE A 63 13.84 -7.99 -30.35
N GLU A 64 14.01 -7.83 -29.06
CA GLU A 64 13.60 -8.78 -28.05
C GLU A 64 12.08 -8.75 -27.90
N THR A 65 11.43 -9.90 -28.06
CA THR A 65 9.96 -10.05 -27.95
C THR A 65 9.55 -10.67 -26.60
N ARG A 66 10.51 -11.15 -25.83
CA ARG A 66 10.28 -11.67 -24.48
C ARG A 66 9.72 -10.60 -23.55
N GLU A 67 9.08 -11.04 -22.50
CA GLU A 67 8.64 -10.14 -21.45
C GLU A 67 9.83 -9.49 -20.76
N LYS A 68 9.81 -8.16 -20.71
CA LYS A 68 10.85 -7.34 -20.10
C LYS A 68 10.27 -6.48 -19.01
N THR A 69 11.00 -6.37 -17.90
CA THR A 69 10.64 -5.48 -16.81
C THR A 69 11.35 -4.14 -16.96
N TYR A 70 10.59 -3.09 -17.12
CA TYR A 70 11.07 -1.71 -17.11
C TYR A 70 10.98 -1.16 -15.70
N ILE A 71 12.12 -0.87 -15.10
CA ILE A 71 12.23 -0.34 -13.74
C ILE A 71 12.31 1.18 -13.80
N PHE A 72 11.45 1.82 -13.02
CA PHE A 72 11.44 3.25 -12.74
C PHE A 72 11.66 3.42 -11.24
N GLY A 73 12.88 3.68 -10.85
CA GLY A 73 13.31 3.74 -9.47
C GLY A 73 14.82 3.81 -9.36
N LYS A 74 15.31 3.70 -8.15
CA LYS A 74 16.73 3.67 -7.88
C LYS A 74 17.26 2.26 -8.09
N THR A 75 18.21 2.13 -9.02
CA THR A 75 18.98 0.89 -9.26
C THR A 75 20.45 1.18 -9.05
N ASP A 76 21.28 0.14 -8.96
CA ASP A 76 22.73 0.29 -8.77
C ASP A 76 23.40 1.09 -9.90
N GLU A 77 22.80 1.08 -11.10
CA GLU A 77 23.36 1.74 -12.29
C GLU A 77 22.75 3.12 -12.55
N MET A 78 21.51 3.37 -12.17
CA MET A 78 20.78 4.59 -12.54
C MET A 78 19.64 4.88 -11.58
N ASP A 79 19.47 6.15 -11.24
CA ASP A 79 18.27 6.65 -10.57
C ASP A 79 17.27 7.16 -11.63
N THR A 80 16.17 6.43 -11.80
CA THR A 80 15.08 6.76 -12.70
C THR A 80 13.77 6.99 -11.94
N THR A 81 13.85 7.26 -10.64
CA THR A 81 12.72 7.61 -9.78
C THR A 81 11.90 8.73 -10.41
N LEU A 82 10.59 8.56 -10.44
CA LEU A 82 9.70 9.54 -11.01
C LEU A 82 9.18 10.49 -9.92
N GLU A 83 9.49 11.76 -10.05
CA GLU A 83 8.89 12.80 -9.22
C GLU A 83 7.60 13.30 -9.88
N VAL A 84 6.50 13.25 -9.13
CA VAL A 84 5.15 13.58 -9.61
C VAL A 84 4.48 14.54 -8.63
N SER A 85 3.77 15.54 -9.16
CA SER A 85 2.91 16.40 -8.35
C SER A 85 1.50 15.84 -8.30
N THR A 86 0.95 15.78 -7.10
CA THR A 86 -0.42 15.38 -6.81
C THR A 86 -1.42 16.53 -7.03
N LYS A 87 -2.72 16.23 -6.90
CA LYS A 87 -3.80 17.23 -7.02
C LYS A 87 -3.69 18.37 -6.00
N ASP A 88 -3.19 18.10 -4.82
CA ASP A 88 -2.93 19.04 -3.74
C ASP A 88 -1.54 19.71 -3.82
N MET A 89 -0.91 19.65 -5.02
CA MET A 89 0.39 20.26 -5.33
C MET A 89 1.55 19.77 -4.44
N GLN A 90 1.44 18.59 -3.89
CA GLN A 90 2.52 17.95 -3.15
C GLN A 90 3.39 17.11 -4.09
N SER A 91 4.69 17.06 -3.83
CA SER A 91 5.61 16.22 -4.61
C SER A 91 5.75 14.83 -3.98
N ILE A 92 5.62 13.80 -4.82
CA ILE A 92 5.84 12.40 -4.45
C ILE A 92 6.92 11.83 -5.36
N LYS A 93 7.88 11.13 -4.78
CA LYS A 93 8.82 10.29 -5.51
C LYS A 93 8.28 8.87 -5.58
N LEU A 94 8.18 8.36 -6.79
CA LEU A 94 7.59 7.05 -7.08
C LEU A 94 8.61 6.11 -7.68
N GLU A 95 8.61 4.90 -7.17
CA GLU A 95 9.29 3.76 -7.76
C GLU A 95 8.25 2.73 -8.19
N PHE A 96 8.33 2.34 -9.45
CA PHE A 96 7.39 1.39 -10.03
C PHE A 96 8.04 0.57 -11.13
N THR A 97 7.42 -0.53 -11.48
CA THR A 97 7.86 -1.40 -12.56
C THR A 97 6.72 -1.62 -13.55
N VAL A 98 7.08 -1.72 -14.82
CA VAL A 98 6.16 -2.07 -15.90
C VAL A 98 6.70 -3.30 -16.60
N GLN A 99 5.91 -4.36 -16.67
CA GLN A 99 6.22 -5.58 -17.42
C GLN A 99 5.49 -5.53 -18.75
N ALA A 100 6.25 -5.67 -19.82
CA ALA A 100 5.70 -5.64 -21.16
C ALA A 100 6.48 -6.52 -22.11
N SER A 101 5.80 -7.04 -23.13
CA SER A 101 6.37 -7.82 -24.23
C SER A 101 6.00 -7.17 -25.59
N ILE A 102 6.81 -7.40 -26.60
CA ILE A 102 6.58 -6.87 -27.94
C ILE A 102 5.85 -7.93 -28.76
N THR A 103 4.59 -7.65 -29.13
CA THR A 103 3.75 -8.54 -29.93
C THR A 103 3.79 -8.24 -31.42
N ASP A 104 4.01 -6.97 -31.80
CA ASP A 104 4.17 -6.57 -33.20
C ASP A 104 5.44 -5.73 -33.38
N PRO A 105 6.61 -6.41 -33.56
CA PRO A 105 7.90 -5.73 -33.71
C PRO A 105 7.96 -4.81 -34.94
N LEU A 106 7.17 -5.10 -35.97
CA LEU A 106 7.16 -4.31 -37.20
C LEU A 106 6.56 -2.92 -36.98
N LYS A 107 5.41 -2.87 -36.33
CA LYS A 107 4.76 -1.59 -35.98
C LYS A 107 5.67 -0.74 -35.10
N LEU A 108 6.23 -1.36 -34.06
CA LEU A 108 7.11 -0.68 -33.11
C LEU A 108 8.35 -0.11 -33.80
N TYR A 109 9.02 -0.95 -34.62
CA TYR A 109 10.23 -0.53 -35.31
C TYR A 109 9.96 0.54 -36.38
N THR A 110 8.85 0.45 -37.09
CA THR A 110 8.47 1.45 -38.10
C THR A 110 8.23 2.82 -37.46
N ALA A 111 7.63 2.86 -36.27
CA ALA A 111 7.34 4.09 -35.57
C ALA A 111 8.57 4.70 -34.87
N PHE A 112 9.36 3.88 -34.18
CA PHE A 112 10.40 4.38 -33.24
C PHE A 112 11.81 3.87 -33.53
N GLN A 113 11.97 2.94 -34.45
CA GLN A 113 13.24 2.27 -34.78
C GLN A 113 13.84 1.53 -33.58
N SER A 114 15.17 1.33 -33.56
CA SER A 114 15.86 0.58 -32.50
C SER A 114 15.85 1.27 -31.12
N LYS A 115 15.51 2.57 -31.06
CA LYS A 115 15.53 3.34 -29.80
C LYS A 115 14.14 3.50 -29.17
N TYR A 116 13.23 2.57 -29.44
CA TYR A 116 11.84 2.61 -28.97
C TYR A 116 11.71 2.69 -27.44
N GLU A 117 12.61 2.07 -26.68
CA GLU A 117 12.60 2.15 -25.21
C GLU A 117 12.79 3.60 -24.72
N GLN A 118 13.77 4.29 -25.30
CA GLN A 118 14.11 5.66 -24.89
C GLN A 118 13.19 6.71 -25.50
N ARG A 119 12.68 6.47 -26.71
CA ARG A 119 11.88 7.43 -27.45
C ARG A 119 10.38 7.34 -27.18
N PHE A 120 9.93 6.14 -26.81
CA PHE A 120 8.51 5.89 -26.61
C PHE A 120 8.20 5.31 -25.25
N ILE A 121 8.70 4.10 -24.91
CA ILE A 121 8.27 3.38 -23.71
C ILE A 121 8.50 4.23 -22.45
N ARG A 122 9.73 4.63 -22.19
CA ARG A 122 10.06 5.38 -20.96
C ARG A 122 9.36 6.72 -20.83
N PRO A 123 9.33 7.61 -21.85
CA PRO A 123 8.61 8.88 -21.77
C PRO A 123 7.10 8.69 -21.60
N ARG A 124 6.52 7.75 -22.35
CA ARG A 124 5.07 7.53 -22.37
C ARG A 124 4.56 6.94 -21.05
N VAL A 125 5.31 5.99 -20.47
CA VAL A 125 5.02 5.47 -19.14
C VAL A 125 5.03 6.59 -18.10
N LYS A 126 6.06 7.44 -18.12
CA LYS A 126 6.15 8.60 -17.19
C LYS A 126 4.96 9.53 -17.35
N GLU A 127 4.58 9.86 -18.58
CA GLU A 127 3.45 10.73 -18.88
C GLU A 127 2.13 10.18 -18.34
N ILE A 128 1.81 8.91 -18.60
CA ILE A 128 0.57 8.27 -18.15
C ILE A 128 0.52 8.18 -16.64
N VAL A 129 1.61 7.75 -16.00
CA VAL A 129 1.71 7.68 -14.53
C VAL A 129 1.50 9.06 -13.91
N GLN A 130 2.18 10.09 -14.43
CA GLN A 130 2.04 11.45 -13.95
C GLN A 130 0.62 12.00 -14.13
N ALA A 131 0.02 11.80 -15.31
CA ALA A 131 -1.33 12.24 -15.62
C ALA A 131 -2.38 11.57 -14.73
N THR A 132 -2.20 10.30 -14.40
CA THR A 132 -3.11 9.57 -13.52
C THR A 132 -2.97 10.03 -12.08
N ILE A 133 -1.75 10.12 -11.54
CA ILE A 133 -1.52 10.48 -10.14
C ILE A 133 -1.90 11.93 -9.84
N SER A 134 -1.70 12.86 -10.79
CA SER A 134 -2.07 14.28 -10.61
C SER A 134 -3.58 14.52 -10.39
N ARG A 135 -4.42 13.50 -10.58
CA ARG A 135 -5.87 13.57 -10.31
C ARG A 135 -6.22 13.27 -8.85
N TYR A 136 -5.28 12.71 -8.09
CA TYR A 136 -5.48 12.26 -6.71
C TYR A 136 -4.67 13.11 -5.74
N THR A 137 -5.20 13.28 -4.52
CA THR A 137 -4.41 13.80 -3.39
C THR A 137 -3.50 12.71 -2.85
N ILE A 138 -2.51 13.08 -2.03
CA ILE A 138 -1.64 12.08 -1.39
C ILE A 138 -2.44 11.07 -0.55
N GLU A 139 -3.43 11.55 0.21
CA GLU A 139 -4.28 10.70 1.04
C GLU A 139 -5.10 9.71 0.20
N GLU A 140 -5.67 10.17 -0.92
CA GLU A 140 -6.35 9.30 -1.89
C GLU A 140 -5.40 8.31 -2.54
N PHE A 141 -4.17 8.74 -2.88
CA PHE A 141 -3.15 7.87 -3.47
C PHE A 141 -2.79 6.70 -2.55
N VAL A 142 -2.57 6.97 -1.25
CA VAL A 142 -2.26 5.93 -0.26
C VAL A 142 -3.42 4.97 -0.09
N ASN A 143 -4.64 5.50 0.06
CA ASN A 143 -5.84 4.70 0.33
C ASN A 143 -6.33 3.90 -0.89
N LYS A 144 -6.15 4.42 -2.12
CA LYS A 144 -6.64 3.84 -3.37
C LYS A 144 -5.51 3.30 -4.26
N ARG A 145 -4.35 2.98 -3.68
CA ARG A 145 -3.15 2.56 -4.41
C ARG A 145 -3.41 1.44 -5.43
N ALA A 146 -4.19 0.42 -5.04
CA ALA A 146 -4.53 -0.70 -5.91
C ALA A 146 -5.41 -0.28 -7.11
N GLU A 147 -6.36 0.63 -6.88
CA GLU A 147 -7.23 1.18 -7.93
C GLU A 147 -6.41 2.03 -8.91
N ILE A 148 -5.55 2.89 -8.40
CA ILE A 148 -4.68 3.75 -9.20
C ILE A 148 -3.70 2.91 -10.04
N SER A 149 -3.10 1.86 -9.46
CA SER A 149 -2.23 0.93 -10.19
C SER A 149 -2.98 0.24 -11.34
N LYS A 150 -4.23 -0.15 -11.11
CA LYS A 150 -5.08 -0.75 -12.14
C LYS A 150 -5.43 0.24 -13.25
N LEU A 151 -5.75 1.49 -12.93
CA LEU A 151 -5.99 2.54 -13.92
C LEU A 151 -4.76 2.80 -14.78
N ILE A 152 -3.59 2.91 -14.16
CA ILE A 152 -2.33 3.08 -14.89
C ILE A 152 -2.08 1.88 -15.82
N PHE A 153 -2.35 0.67 -15.35
CA PHE A 153 -2.22 -0.53 -16.17
C PHE A 153 -3.16 -0.50 -17.38
N GLU A 154 -4.43 -0.16 -17.19
CA GLU A 154 -5.42 -0.09 -18.26
C GLU A 154 -5.05 0.99 -19.29
N ASP A 155 -4.69 2.19 -18.86
CA ASP A 155 -4.26 3.29 -19.72
C ASP A 155 -3.00 2.92 -20.53
N LEU A 156 -2.01 2.28 -19.88
CA LEU A 156 -0.79 1.83 -20.56
C LEU A 156 -1.06 0.71 -21.54
N LYS A 157 -1.92 -0.25 -21.17
CA LYS A 157 -2.28 -1.38 -22.03
C LYS A 157 -2.92 -0.91 -23.33
N ASP A 158 -3.87 0.01 -23.25
CA ASP A 158 -4.60 0.51 -24.40
C ASP A 158 -3.70 1.35 -25.32
N ASP A 159 -2.89 2.23 -24.75
CA ASP A 159 -1.97 3.08 -25.51
C ASP A 159 -0.86 2.27 -26.21
N PHE A 160 -0.29 1.30 -25.51
CA PHE A 160 0.82 0.49 -26.01
C PHE A 160 0.39 -0.55 -27.05
N ALA A 161 -0.84 -1.05 -26.95
CA ALA A 161 -1.40 -2.00 -27.92
C ALA A 161 -1.43 -1.41 -29.35
N ILE A 162 -1.60 -0.09 -29.49
CA ILE A 162 -1.55 0.61 -30.78
C ILE A 162 -0.24 0.36 -31.52
N TYR A 163 0.87 0.26 -30.76
CA TYR A 163 2.23 0.08 -31.29
C TYR A 163 2.74 -1.37 -31.22
N GLY A 164 1.85 -2.31 -30.88
CA GLY A 164 2.18 -3.73 -30.82
C GLY A 164 3.01 -4.10 -29.57
N ILE A 165 2.78 -3.43 -28.46
CA ILE A 165 3.34 -3.76 -27.15
C ILE A 165 2.20 -4.23 -26.27
N SER A 166 2.39 -5.39 -25.62
CA SER A 166 1.46 -5.94 -24.61
C SER A 166 2.00 -5.66 -23.23
N VAL A 167 1.28 -4.89 -22.44
CA VAL A 167 1.59 -4.68 -21.02
C VAL A 167 0.95 -5.79 -20.21
N SER A 168 1.76 -6.50 -19.41
CA SER A 168 1.31 -7.63 -18.59
C SER A 168 1.02 -7.21 -17.15
N ASN A 169 1.84 -6.29 -16.61
CA ASN A 169 1.71 -5.87 -15.23
C ASN A 169 2.29 -4.48 -14.99
N VAL A 170 1.69 -3.76 -14.04
CA VAL A 170 2.23 -2.52 -13.47
C VAL A 170 2.22 -2.64 -11.96
N SER A 171 3.39 -2.51 -11.34
CA SER A 171 3.54 -2.59 -9.89
C SER A 171 4.14 -1.31 -9.34
N LEU A 172 3.43 -0.65 -8.46
CA LEU A 172 3.95 0.45 -7.64
C LEU A 172 4.78 -0.16 -6.50
N VAL A 173 6.09 0.02 -6.52
CA VAL A 173 7.02 -0.62 -5.58
C VAL A 173 7.13 0.20 -4.31
N ASN A 174 7.52 1.46 -4.45
CA ASN A 174 7.77 2.35 -3.33
C ASN A 174 7.26 3.77 -3.65
N HIS A 175 7.02 4.53 -2.60
CA HIS A 175 6.70 5.95 -2.68
C HIS A 175 7.31 6.67 -1.48
N ASP A 176 7.85 7.83 -1.73
CA ASP A 176 8.47 8.67 -0.73
C ASP A 176 7.85 10.07 -0.82
N PHE A 177 7.46 10.61 0.31
CA PHE A 177 6.84 11.93 0.39
C PHE A 177 7.90 12.98 0.70
N SER A 178 7.58 14.23 0.46
CA SER A 178 8.47 15.31 0.89
C SER A 178 8.53 15.40 2.42
N ASP A 179 9.73 15.69 2.96
CA ASP A 179 9.96 15.84 4.41
C ASP A 179 8.99 16.86 5.06
N ASP A 180 8.59 17.90 4.31
CA ASP A 180 7.66 18.91 4.77
C ASP A 180 6.24 18.33 4.93
N TYR A 181 5.83 17.48 4.00
CA TYR A 181 4.54 16.80 4.08
C TYR A 181 4.52 15.77 5.22
N GLU A 182 5.56 14.99 5.37
CA GLU A 182 5.67 14.01 6.47
C GLU A 182 5.57 14.71 7.83
N ARG A 183 6.30 15.79 8.02
CA ARG A 183 6.21 16.62 9.25
C ARG A 183 4.83 17.23 9.47
N ALA A 184 4.14 17.63 8.40
CA ALA A 184 2.80 18.20 8.51
C ALA A 184 1.77 17.12 8.91
N ILE A 185 1.86 15.93 8.34
CA ILE A 185 1.01 14.78 8.69
C ILE A 185 1.28 14.30 10.12
N GLU A 186 2.54 14.23 10.54
CA GLU A 186 2.89 13.88 11.91
C GLU A 186 2.26 14.86 12.92
N LYS A 187 2.40 16.16 12.68
CA LYS A 187 1.76 17.20 13.52
C LYS A 187 0.24 17.09 13.53
N LYS A 188 -0.38 16.82 12.37
CA LYS A 188 -1.82 16.62 12.26
C LYS A 188 -2.27 15.41 13.08
N LYS A 189 -1.57 14.27 12.96
CA LYS A 189 -1.88 13.06 13.73
C LYS A 189 -1.74 13.26 15.24
N VAL A 190 -0.68 13.95 15.68
CA VAL A 190 -0.50 14.29 17.10
C VAL A 190 -1.67 15.14 17.60
N ALA A 191 -2.05 16.19 16.86
CA ALA A 191 -3.18 17.04 17.23
C ALA A 191 -4.52 16.28 17.26
N GLU A 192 -4.77 15.41 16.29
CA GLU A 192 -5.97 14.55 16.26
C GLU A 192 -5.99 13.61 17.48
N GLN A 193 -4.86 13.01 17.83
CA GLN A 193 -4.74 12.12 18.98
C GLN A 193 -4.91 12.87 20.30
N GLU A 194 -4.41 14.11 20.41
CA GLU A 194 -4.64 14.96 21.57
C GLU A 194 -6.13 15.30 21.75
N VAL A 195 -6.83 15.62 20.67
CA VAL A 195 -8.29 15.87 20.69
C VAL A 195 -9.06 14.62 21.11
N GLU A 196 -8.71 13.45 20.58
CA GLU A 196 -9.33 12.18 20.92
C GLU A 196 -9.09 11.83 22.39
N THR A 197 -7.86 12.00 22.87
CA THR A 197 -7.48 11.80 24.28
C THR A 197 -8.25 12.74 25.20
N ALA A 198 -8.37 14.02 24.84
CA ALA A 198 -9.13 15.00 25.59
C ALA A 198 -10.63 14.64 25.67
N LYS A 199 -11.23 14.20 24.56
CA LYS A 199 -12.62 13.71 24.53
C LYS A 199 -12.81 12.48 25.42
N ALA A 200 -11.91 11.50 25.33
CA ALA A 200 -11.95 10.30 26.16
C ALA A 200 -11.82 10.63 27.65
N HIS A 201 -10.93 11.57 28.00
CA HIS A 201 -10.78 12.05 29.38
C HIS A 201 -12.03 12.78 29.88
N GLN A 202 -12.63 13.65 29.06
CA GLN A 202 -13.89 14.33 29.40
C GLN A 202 -15.01 13.32 29.63
N GLN A 203 -15.13 12.31 28.77
CA GLN A 203 -16.15 11.27 28.92
C GLN A 203 -15.94 10.43 30.20
N LYS A 204 -14.69 10.12 30.51
CA LYS A 204 -14.34 9.45 31.78
C LYS A 204 -14.74 10.26 32.99
N LEU A 205 -14.47 11.57 33.01
CA LEU A 205 -14.87 12.47 34.11
C LEU A 205 -16.40 12.52 34.27
N LEU A 206 -17.15 12.57 33.16
CA LEU A 206 -18.62 12.56 33.21
C LEU A 206 -19.15 11.25 33.83
N VAL A 207 -18.61 10.11 33.40
CA VAL A 207 -18.95 8.78 33.96
C VAL A 207 -18.58 8.68 35.45
N GLU A 208 -17.43 9.20 35.84
CA GLU A 208 -17.00 9.23 37.25
C GLU A 208 -17.92 10.10 38.12
N GLN A 209 -18.34 11.26 37.60
CA GLN A 209 -19.29 12.12 38.29
C GLN A 209 -20.66 11.45 38.43
N GLU A 210 -21.16 10.84 37.35
CA GLU A 210 -22.41 10.09 37.37
C GLU A 210 -22.40 8.95 38.39
N ASN A 211 -21.28 8.21 38.44
CA ASN A 211 -21.09 7.13 39.41
C ASN A 211 -21.01 7.65 40.84
N ARG A 212 -20.39 8.82 41.08
CA ARG A 212 -20.37 9.45 42.42
C ARG A 212 -21.79 9.84 42.86
N VAL A 213 -22.60 10.41 41.95
CA VAL A 213 -23.98 10.75 42.24
C VAL A 213 -24.78 9.49 42.60
N LYS A 214 -24.69 8.44 41.78
CA LYS A 214 -25.35 7.15 42.08
C LYS A 214 -24.89 6.52 43.40
N LEU A 215 -23.60 6.55 43.73
CA LEU A 215 -23.11 6.07 45.01
C LEU A 215 -23.72 6.87 46.20
N ALA A 216 -23.74 8.20 46.08
CA ALA A 216 -24.37 9.05 47.10
C ALA A 216 -25.86 8.77 47.26
N GLU A 217 -26.60 8.55 46.18
CA GLU A 217 -28.00 8.14 46.21
C GLU A 217 -28.19 6.77 46.87
N TYR A 218 -27.32 5.79 46.58
CA TYR A 218 -27.37 4.49 47.26
C TYR A 218 -27.07 4.59 48.74
N GLU A 219 -26.06 5.38 49.13
CA GLU A 219 -25.76 5.60 50.56
C GLU A 219 -26.92 6.30 51.33
N LEU A 220 -27.56 7.28 50.65
CA LEU A 220 -28.74 7.96 51.23
C LEU A 220 -29.90 6.98 51.41
N LYS A 221 -30.18 6.17 50.38
CA LYS A 221 -31.21 5.15 50.43
C LYS A 221 -30.93 4.06 51.48
N GLU A 222 -29.69 3.67 51.66
CA GLU A 222 -29.29 2.75 52.68
C GLU A 222 -29.51 3.33 54.09
N LYS A 223 -29.16 4.62 54.31
CA LYS A 223 -29.40 5.32 55.57
C LYS A 223 -30.88 5.46 55.85
N GLU A 224 -31.71 5.79 54.84
CA GLU A 224 -33.15 5.84 55.00
C GLU A 224 -33.75 4.47 55.36
N LEU A 225 -33.32 3.40 54.70
CA LEU A 225 -33.76 2.04 55.03
C LEU A 225 -33.36 1.61 56.43
N LYS A 226 -32.12 1.92 56.82
CA LYS A 226 -31.64 1.67 58.21
C LYS A 226 -32.43 2.46 59.24
N ALA A 227 -32.72 3.74 58.97
CA ALA A 227 -33.57 4.57 59.86
C ALA A 227 -35.00 4.03 59.98
N LYS A 228 -35.60 3.60 58.86
CA LYS A 228 -36.94 2.94 58.84
C LYS A 228 -36.92 1.62 59.60
N ALA A 229 -35.86 0.79 59.41
CA ALA A 229 -35.71 -0.46 60.13
C ALA A 229 -35.62 -0.21 61.65
N ASN A 230 -34.76 0.73 62.06
CA ASN A 230 -34.61 1.10 63.49
C ASN A 230 -35.90 1.68 64.07
N ALA A 231 -36.68 2.48 63.32
CA ALA A 231 -37.95 2.99 63.75
C ALA A 231 -39.02 1.88 63.96
N ILE A 232 -39.03 0.91 63.02
CA ILE A 232 -39.94 -0.26 63.15
C ILE A 232 -39.49 -1.13 64.36
N GLU A 233 -38.19 -1.35 64.53
CA GLU A 233 -37.69 -2.09 65.69
C GLU A 233 -38.02 -1.38 67.01
N SER A 234 -37.77 -0.07 67.09
CA SER A 234 -38.10 0.75 68.23
C SER A 234 -39.59 0.73 68.58
N ASN A 235 -40.47 0.79 67.57
CA ASN A 235 -41.92 0.73 67.76
C ASN A 235 -42.45 -0.67 68.08
N SER A 236 -41.72 -1.71 67.72
CA SER A 236 -42.05 -3.12 68.00
C SER A 236 -41.53 -3.65 69.31
N LEU A 237 -40.60 -2.95 69.94
CA LEU A 237 -40.04 -3.33 71.22
C LEU A 237 -41.01 -3.03 72.36
N SER A 238 -41.73 -4.04 72.84
CA SER A 238 -42.54 -3.93 74.05
C SER A 238 -41.62 -3.81 75.25
N PRO A 239 -42.07 -3.12 76.36
CA PRO A 239 -41.29 -3.04 77.58
C PRO A 239 -40.82 -4.42 78.15
N GLN A 240 -41.60 -5.45 77.87
CA GLN A 240 -41.25 -6.85 78.27
C GLN A 240 -40.14 -7.43 77.44
N LEU A 241 -40.09 -7.14 76.11
CA LEU A 241 -39.05 -7.60 75.25
C LEU A 241 -37.71 -6.90 75.51
N LEU A 242 -37.73 -5.60 75.87
CA LEU A 242 -36.56 -4.84 76.29
C LEU A 242 -35.96 -5.40 77.56
N ARG A 243 -36.80 -5.79 78.56
CA ARG A 243 -36.35 -6.44 79.78
C ARG A 243 -35.70 -7.82 79.48
N LYS A 244 -36.30 -8.61 78.62
CA LYS A 244 -35.75 -9.89 78.16
C LYS A 244 -34.35 -9.74 77.53
N MET A 245 -34.20 -8.81 76.57
CA MET A 245 -32.92 -8.52 75.92
C MET A 245 -31.87 -7.95 76.85
N ALA A 246 -32.28 -7.14 77.85
CA ALA A 246 -31.36 -6.66 78.91
C ALA A 246 -30.83 -7.82 79.77
N ILE A 247 -31.71 -8.78 80.09
CA ILE A 247 -31.34 -9.97 80.85
C ILE A 247 -30.44 -10.90 80.06
N GLU A 248 -30.71 -11.11 78.72
CA GLU A 248 -29.88 -11.96 77.83
C GLU A 248 -28.48 -11.39 77.60
N LYS A 249 -28.33 -10.06 77.61
CA LYS A 249 -27.05 -9.38 77.41
C LYS A 249 -26.33 -9.05 78.69
N TRP A 250 -26.94 -9.37 79.85
CA TRP A 250 -26.31 -9.11 81.13
C TRP A 250 -25.19 -10.11 81.45
N ASP A 251 -24.01 -9.58 81.71
CA ASP A 251 -22.77 -10.34 81.98
C ASP A 251 -22.71 -10.89 83.42
N GLY A 252 -23.77 -10.73 84.17
CA GLY A 252 -23.84 -11.22 85.59
C GLY A 252 -23.15 -10.33 86.64
N HIS A 253 -22.63 -9.17 86.23
CA HIS A 253 -21.97 -8.26 87.16
C HIS A 253 -22.81 -7.02 87.47
N LEU A 254 -22.94 -6.66 88.73
CA LEU A 254 -23.62 -5.41 89.14
C LEU A 254 -22.72 -4.20 88.79
N PRO A 255 -23.29 -3.07 88.32
CA PRO A 255 -22.50 -1.88 87.99
C PRO A 255 -21.84 -1.33 89.25
N LYS A 256 -20.51 -1.06 89.24
CA LYS A 256 -19.70 -0.59 90.32
C LYS A 256 -19.94 0.83 90.82
N VAL A 257 -20.80 1.57 90.14
CA VAL A 257 -21.14 2.99 90.45
C VAL A 257 -22.62 3.16 90.57
N GLN A 258 -23.15 3.42 91.75
CA GLN A 258 -24.52 3.90 91.97
C GLN A 258 -24.47 5.43 92.03
N GLY A 259 -24.92 6.10 91.01
CA GLY A 259 -25.18 7.56 91.05
C GLY A 259 -26.44 7.83 91.86
N ASN A 260 -26.39 8.75 92.79
CA ASN A 260 -27.50 9.18 93.59
C ASN A 260 -28.54 9.87 92.69
N GLY A 261 -29.70 9.20 92.41
CA GLY A 261 -30.83 9.86 91.77
C GLY A 261 -31.19 9.45 90.28
N SER A 262 -30.65 8.37 89.74
CA SER A 262 -31.14 7.85 88.44
C SER A 262 -31.92 6.54 88.69
N ASN A 263 -33.14 6.49 88.14
CA ASN A 263 -33.96 5.29 88.09
C ASN A 263 -33.16 4.15 87.48
N THR A 264 -32.83 3.18 88.28
CA THR A 264 -32.23 1.90 87.88
C THR A 264 -33.30 1.22 86.93
N PHE A 265 -32.89 0.82 85.75
CA PHE A 265 -33.74 0.09 84.81
C PHE A 265 -34.16 -1.33 85.29
N ILE A 266 -33.90 -1.68 86.54
CA ILE A 266 -34.29 -2.98 87.09
C ILE A 266 -35.03 -2.71 88.37
N ASN A 267 -36.37 -2.60 88.33
CA ASN A 267 -37.23 -2.78 89.50
C ASN A 267 -37.52 -4.29 89.55
N LEU A 268 -36.90 -4.94 90.48
CA LEU A 268 -37.17 -6.33 90.87
C LEU A 268 -38.29 -6.29 91.93
N GLU A 269 -39.53 -6.34 91.52
CA GLU A 269 -40.68 -6.88 92.22
C GLU A 269 -41.28 -8.00 91.43
#